data_cace8c1aa93ebf64534187b81ee82821
#
_entry.id   cace8c1aa93ebf64534187b81ee82821
#
_cell.length_a   1.000
_cell.length_b   1.000
_cell.length_c   1.000
_cell.angle_alpha   90.00
_cell.angle_beta   90.00
_cell.angle_gamma   90.00
#
_symmetry.space_group_name_H-M   'P 1'
#
loop_
_entity.id
_entity.type
_entity.pdbx_description
1 polymer ?
#
loop_
_entity_poly.entity_id
_entity_poly.type
_entity_poly.pdbx_seq_one_letter_code
_entity_poly.pdbx_strand_id
1 'polypeptide(L)'
;MRVGDVLEAGMGPMGKRQTRGVPARICVALVAAMAALALLVGHALAAEPAGQGGAVTVVTAGKARTYEAYRLFSARVGKGGKASGASWDDCMGAAFYRGLGTFSSAQDALAAVVRGARGDDAAGYLERLAALAVGDGESKPVKSVRSGRATRLGEGVWLLVCKDSQPILLTLGGDDVVVNEKDVRPGVKKEILVRGADGTGLRAKEASASAGDVVRFVLTGTLPSDYGAYRAYGYAFEDRASAAIRPDADSVRIVVVRADGSRKAVDDGFEVRVAGSVLTVEFADLKKSCPKLAFGDRLEVSYEARLRAAEADIGFDVGNENEAVVKFSDSAATGGVGESAPDSATVYSFAVRAVKVDEDGKRVPGAAFTLQREDGRYLSPEGEWVDDAASAALDCDEDGTVVFRALDAGSYRLREVRAPRGFLGLSKDATIDVRADLGQKRLGATCEGDGVRLSTVNAGSGTVDVTVRNAREAKAGVASPGVPKTGDDGQGRLVAASALAAAMMALGLAGKLASDDRILGTGEVRGREATRVADHASS
;
A
#
# COMPACT_ATOMS: atom_id res chain seq x y z
N MET A 1 -37.20 37.05 -33.80
CA MET A 1 -36.59 38.23 -34.43
C MET A 1 -35.13 37.83 -34.61
N ARG A 2 -34.71 37.38 -35.77
CA ARG A 2 -34.28 38.10 -36.96
C ARG A 2 -33.22 39.15 -36.59
N VAL A 3 -32.04 39.06 -37.07
CA VAL A 3 -31.41 39.31 -38.38
C VAL A 3 -30.01 39.79 -38.00
N GLY A 4 -28.87 39.54 -38.53
CA GLY A 4 -28.46 39.24 -39.90
C GLY A 4 -27.13 39.91 -40.13
N ASP A 5 -26.31 39.18 -40.78
CA ASP A 5 -25.45 39.54 -41.92
C ASP A 5 -24.50 40.76 -41.90
N VAL A 6 -23.32 40.41 -42.43
CA VAL A 6 -22.61 40.99 -43.59
C VAL A 6 -21.35 41.78 -43.22
N LEU A 7 -20.16 41.49 -43.69
CA LEU A 7 -19.49 41.58 -44.99
C LEU A 7 -18.00 41.16 -44.82
N GLU A 8 -17.52 40.25 -45.59
CA GLU A 8 -16.62 40.27 -46.77
C GLU A 8 -15.68 41.49 -46.93
N ALA A 9 -14.43 41.15 -47.13
CA ALA A 9 -13.47 41.46 -48.21
C ALA A 9 -12.04 41.45 -47.66
N GLY A 10 -11.11 40.79 -48.25
CA GLY A 10 -10.44 40.98 -49.45
C GLY A 10 -9.17 40.13 -49.59
N MET A 11 -9.04 39.65 -50.72
CA MET A 11 -8.02 38.89 -51.40
C MET A 11 -6.54 39.27 -51.20
N GLY A 12 -5.70 38.22 -51.31
CA GLY A 12 -4.39 38.30 -51.99
C GLY A 12 -3.50 37.06 -51.71
N PRO A 13 -3.05 36.39 -52.77
CA PRO A 13 -2.37 35.11 -52.61
C PRO A 13 -0.84 35.26 -52.65
N MET A 14 -0.09 34.56 -51.80
CA MET A 14 1.30 34.30 -52.07
C MET A 14 1.84 33.03 -51.39
N GLY A 15 2.38 32.16 -52.21
CA GLY A 15 3.58 31.42 -51.90
C GLY A 15 3.37 29.99 -51.34
N LYS A 16 3.06 29.05 -52.21
CA LYS A 16 3.31 27.62 -51.98
C LYS A 16 4.82 27.41 -51.79
N ARG A 17 5.27 27.17 -50.60
CA ARG A 17 6.53 26.42 -50.34
C ARG A 17 6.12 25.01 -49.97
N GLN A 18 6.35 24.07 -50.85
CA GLN A 18 6.38 22.66 -50.62
C GLN A 18 7.46 22.34 -49.60
N THR A 19 7.11 22.09 -48.36
CA THR A 19 7.93 21.27 -47.48
C THR A 19 7.54 19.82 -47.73
N ARG A 20 8.44 19.09 -48.36
CA ARG A 20 8.37 17.64 -48.53
C ARG A 20 8.17 17.01 -47.13
N GLY A 21 6.97 16.52 -46.89
CA GLY A 21 6.65 15.70 -45.76
C GLY A 21 7.41 14.38 -45.85
N VAL A 22 8.26 14.13 -44.88
CA VAL A 22 8.80 12.80 -44.62
C VAL A 22 7.60 11.93 -44.17
N PRO A 23 7.37 10.78 -44.81
CA PRO A 23 6.18 9.99 -44.51
C PRO A 23 6.25 9.44 -43.07
N ALA A 24 5.22 9.74 -42.31
CA ALA A 24 4.96 9.23 -40.95
C ALA A 24 4.64 7.72 -41.01
N ARG A 25 5.63 6.89 -41.32
CA ARG A 25 5.51 5.42 -41.33
C ARG A 25 6.47 4.69 -40.41
N ILE A 26 7.26 5.39 -39.62
CA ILE A 26 8.35 4.77 -38.79
C ILE A 26 7.95 4.59 -37.31
N CYS A 27 6.90 5.22 -36.81
CA CYS A 27 6.55 5.13 -35.36
C CYS A 27 5.50 4.06 -34.98
N VAL A 28 4.99 3.26 -35.92
CA VAL A 28 3.89 2.31 -35.64
C VAL A 28 4.33 0.84 -35.63
N ALA A 29 5.56 0.52 -36.04
CA ALA A 29 5.98 -0.87 -36.20
C ALA A 29 6.21 -1.65 -34.89
N LEU A 30 6.32 -1.00 -33.73
CA LEU A 30 6.59 -1.69 -32.45
C LEU A 30 5.33 -2.02 -31.62
N VAL A 31 4.20 -1.38 -31.89
CA VAL A 31 2.93 -1.64 -31.18
C VAL A 31 2.04 -2.64 -31.96
N ALA A 32 2.14 -2.69 -33.28
CA ALA A 32 1.31 -3.56 -34.12
C ALA A 32 1.86 -4.99 -34.28
N ALA A 33 3.15 -5.22 -34.06
CA ALA A 33 3.75 -6.57 -34.22
C ALA A 33 3.38 -7.55 -33.09
N MET A 34 2.66 -7.09 -32.07
CA MET A 34 2.43 -7.85 -30.85
C MET A 34 0.97 -8.25 -30.57
N ALA A 35 0.03 -8.04 -31.45
CA ALA A 35 -1.41 -8.23 -31.18
C ALA A 35 -2.02 -9.57 -31.60
N ALA A 36 -1.29 -10.51 -32.19
CA ALA A 36 -1.91 -11.75 -32.66
C ALA A 36 -1.04 -12.99 -32.38
N LEU A 37 -1.23 -13.62 -31.22
CA LEU A 37 -0.83 -15.00 -30.96
C LEU A 37 -2.10 -15.80 -30.64
N ALA A 38 -2.78 -16.34 -31.67
CA ALA A 38 -3.80 -17.37 -31.52
C ALA A 38 -3.18 -18.74 -31.75
N LEU A 39 -3.47 -19.65 -30.84
CA LEU A 39 -3.08 -21.07 -30.85
C LEU A 39 -3.51 -21.78 -32.13
N LEU A 40 -2.61 -22.52 -32.74
CA LEU A 40 -2.91 -23.65 -33.60
C LEU A 40 -2.01 -24.82 -33.23
N VAL A 41 -2.62 -25.87 -32.73
CA VAL A 41 -2.02 -27.20 -32.51
C VAL A 41 -1.94 -27.88 -33.88
N GLY A 42 -0.77 -28.40 -34.25
CA GLY A 42 -0.68 -29.18 -35.45
C GLY A 42 0.74 -29.64 -35.83
N HIS A 43 1.03 -30.89 -35.61
CA HIS A 43 1.99 -31.76 -36.27
C HIS A 43 3.48 -31.37 -36.39
N ALA A 44 4.33 -32.20 -35.81
CA ALA A 44 5.77 -32.19 -36.01
C ALA A 44 6.12 -32.35 -37.49
N LEU A 45 6.53 -31.25 -38.12
CA LEU A 45 7.26 -31.25 -39.38
C LEU A 45 8.73 -30.96 -39.09
N ALA A 46 9.62 -31.70 -39.69
CA ALA A 46 11.06 -31.55 -39.60
C ALA A 46 11.46 -30.08 -39.77
N ALA A 47 12.35 -29.60 -38.91
CA ALA A 47 12.88 -28.25 -38.96
C ALA A 47 13.62 -28.03 -40.28
N GLU A 48 13.07 -27.24 -41.18
CA GLU A 48 13.84 -26.67 -42.30
C GLU A 48 14.81 -25.61 -41.75
N PRO A 49 15.99 -25.41 -42.40
CA PRO A 49 16.98 -24.45 -41.92
C PRO A 49 16.39 -23.04 -41.76
N ALA A 50 16.75 -22.41 -40.65
CA ALA A 50 16.34 -21.04 -40.33
C ALA A 50 16.66 -20.12 -41.51
N GLY A 51 15.70 -19.32 -41.95
CA GLY A 51 15.85 -18.35 -43.04
C GLY A 51 16.98 -17.35 -42.80
N GLN A 52 17.40 -16.66 -43.87
CA GLN A 52 18.38 -15.56 -43.71
C GLN A 52 17.72 -14.44 -42.87
N GLY A 53 18.15 -14.28 -41.61
CA GLY A 53 17.65 -13.25 -40.72
C GLY A 53 17.91 -11.82 -41.22
N GLY A 54 17.36 -10.83 -40.51
CA GLY A 54 17.48 -9.39 -40.81
C GLY A 54 18.64 -8.71 -40.10
N ALA A 55 18.87 -7.44 -40.43
CA ALA A 55 19.77 -6.60 -39.69
C ALA A 55 19.06 -5.90 -38.52
N VAL A 56 19.70 -5.87 -37.36
CA VAL A 56 19.27 -5.12 -36.19
C VAL A 56 20.13 -3.85 -36.05
N THR A 57 19.48 -2.71 -35.94
CA THR A 57 20.12 -1.44 -35.60
C THR A 57 19.54 -0.93 -34.29
N VAL A 58 20.36 -0.85 -33.24
CA VAL A 58 19.97 -0.24 -31.97
C VAL A 58 20.33 1.24 -32.01
N VAL A 59 19.34 2.11 -31.83
CA VAL A 59 19.52 3.58 -31.75
C VAL A 59 19.47 3.99 -30.30
N THR A 60 20.53 4.65 -29.84
CA THR A 60 20.65 5.19 -28.48
C THR A 60 20.62 6.71 -28.51
N ALA A 61 20.03 7.36 -27.51
CA ALA A 61 20.00 8.82 -27.39
C ALA A 61 21.32 9.42 -26.87
N GLY A 62 22.25 8.58 -26.39
CA GLY A 62 23.51 8.99 -25.76
C GLY A 62 24.74 8.29 -26.31
N LYS A 63 25.63 7.85 -25.43
CA LYS A 63 26.87 7.14 -25.80
C LYS A 63 26.58 5.86 -26.58
N ALA A 64 27.45 5.59 -27.59
CA ALA A 64 27.42 4.32 -28.29
C ALA A 64 27.63 3.14 -27.30
N ARG A 65 26.73 2.16 -27.35
CA ARG A 65 26.74 0.96 -26.51
C ARG A 65 26.98 -0.29 -27.32
N THR A 66 27.45 -1.33 -26.65
CA THR A 66 27.62 -2.65 -27.25
C THR A 66 26.77 -3.62 -26.48
N TYR A 67 25.89 -4.31 -27.18
CA TYR A 67 24.97 -5.33 -26.66
C TYR A 67 25.49 -6.70 -27.01
N GLU A 68 25.48 -7.60 -26.05
CA GLU A 68 25.68 -9.03 -26.24
C GLU A 68 24.37 -9.65 -26.68
N ALA A 69 24.34 -10.30 -27.86
CA ALA A 69 23.13 -10.87 -28.44
C ALA A 69 23.04 -12.37 -28.17
N TYR A 70 22.04 -12.79 -27.39
CA TYR A 70 21.72 -14.18 -27.08
C TYR A 70 20.49 -14.61 -27.88
N ARG A 71 20.54 -15.71 -28.62
CA ARG A 71 19.39 -16.27 -29.29
C ARG A 71 18.68 -17.24 -28.37
N LEU A 72 17.58 -16.76 -27.74
CA LEU A 72 16.82 -17.56 -26.76
C LEU A 72 16.14 -18.76 -27.41
N PHE A 73 15.61 -18.55 -28.63
CA PHE A 73 14.93 -19.58 -29.40
C PHE A 73 15.25 -19.41 -30.88
N SER A 74 15.59 -20.49 -31.55
CA SER A 74 15.47 -20.60 -33.00
C SER A 74 14.00 -20.74 -33.35
N ALA A 75 13.47 -19.91 -34.25
CA ALA A 75 12.06 -19.91 -34.63
C ALA A 75 11.88 -19.28 -36.00
N ARG A 76 10.87 -19.68 -36.75
CA ARG A 76 10.44 -18.95 -37.94
C ARG A 76 9.60 -17.75 -37.55
N VAL A 77 9.85 -16.61 -38.16
CA VAL A 77 9.16 -15.37 -37.86
C VAL A 77 8.39 -14.90 -39.09
N GLY A 78 7.07 -15.01 -39.01
CA GLY A 78 6.16 -14.56 -40.06
C GLY A 78 5.95 -13.05 -40.06
N LYS A 79 5.21 -12.55 -41.07
CA LYS A 79 4.82 -11.13 -41.13
C LYS A 79 4.14 -10.70 -39.82
N GLY A 80 4.55 -9.56 -39.28
CA GLY A 80 4.04 -9.04 -37.99
C GLY A 80 4.77 -9.59 -36.78
N GLY A 81 5.94 -10.23 -36.93
CA GLY A 81 6.79 -10.62 -35.82
C GLY A 81 6.31 -11.85 -35.02
N LYS A 82 5.39 -12.65 -35.59
CA LYS A 82 4.89 -13.87 -34.95
C LYS A 82 5.88 -15.00 -35.12
N ALA A 83 6.49 -15.46 -34.01
CA ALA A 83 7.39 -16.61 -34.01
C ALA A 83 6.61 -17.92 -33.90
N SER A 84 7.01 -18.92 -34.67
CA SER A 84 6.43 -20.26 -34.70
C SER A 84 7.50 -21.34 -34.93
N GLY A 85 7.20 -22.59 -34.54
CA GLY A 85 8.15 -23.69 -34.68
C GLY A 85 9.42 -23.46 -33.85
N ALA A 86 9.26 -22.93 -32.63
CA ALA A 86 10.37 -22.65 -31.73
C ALA A 86 11.10 -23.92 -31.34
N SER A 87 12.42 -23.85 -31.34
CA SER A 87 13.33 -24.84 -30.78
C SER A 87 14.32 -24.17 -29.82
N TRP A 88 14.82 -24.96 -28.88
CA TRP A 88 15.88 -24.52 -27.97
C TRP A 88 17.13 -24.18 -28.81
N ASP A 89 17.84 -23.14 -28.43
CA ASP A 89 19.03 -22.68 -29.15
C ASP A 89 20.29 -23.14 -28.44
N ASP A 90 21.28 -23.62 -29.18
CA ASP A 90 22.53 -24.19 -28.65
C ASP A 90 23.43 -23.13 -27.98
N CYS A 91 23.20 -21.85 -28.20
CA CYS A 91 23.95 -20.78 -27.53
C CYS A 91 23.51 -20.59 -26.07
N MET A 92 22.35 -21.12 -25.68
CA MET A 92 21.81 -21.03 -24.33
C MET A 92 22.07 -22.29 -23.53
N GLY A 93 22.59 -22.14 -22.32
CA GLY A 93 22.85 -23.24 -21.41
C GLY A 93 21.59 -23.93 -20.89
N ALA A 94 21.71 -25.20 -20.51
CA ALA A 94 20.61 -25.94 -19.90
C ALA A 94 20.13 -25.31 -18.59
N ALA A 95 21.01 -24.62 -17.86
CA ALA A 95 20.68 -23.88 -16.64
C ALA A 95 19.75 -22.69 -16.92
N PHE A 96 19.95 -21.98 -18.03
CA PHE A 96 19.05 -20.92 -18.46
C PHE A 96 17.62 -21.45 -18.64
N TYR A 97 17.45 -22.51 -19.41
CA TYR A 97 16.12 -23.06 -19.70
C TYR A 97 15.43 -23.63 -18.44
N ARG A 98 16.18 -24.23 -17.53
CA ARG A 98 15.65 -24.62 -16.21
C ARG A 98 15.21 -23.43 -15.38
N GLY A 99 15.95 -22.31 -15.45
CA GLY A 99 15.64 -21.07 -14.77
C GLY A 99 14.37 -20.37 -15.29
N LEU A 100 13.99 -20.61 -16.56
CA LEU A 100 12.72 -20.14 -17.09
C LEU A 100 11.49 -20.86 -16.49
N GLY A 101 11.66 -22.09 -16.00
CA GLY A 101 10.59 -22.95 -15.48
C GLY A 101 10.47 -24.27 -16.25
N THR A 102 9.44 -25.05 -15.92
CA THR A 102 9.14 -26.32 -16.59
C THR A 102 8.12 -26.11 -17.70
N PHE A 103 8.46 -26.48 -18.93
CA PHE A 103 7.62 -26.34 -20.10
C PHE A 103 7.54 -27.64 -20.88
N SER A 104 6.39 -27.89 -21.53
CA SER A 104 6.18 -29.08 -22.36
C SER A 104 6.88 -29.01 -23.73
N SER A 105 7.18 -27.78 -24.19
CA SER A 105 7.88 -27.52 -25.45
C SER A 105 8.61 -26.17 -25.44
N ALA A 106 9.57 -26.00 -26.36
CA ALA A 106 10.20 -24.70 -26.61
C ALA A 106 9.19 -23.62 -27.02
N GLN A 107 8.11 -24.02 -27.71
CA GLN A 107 7.03 -23.09 -28.10
C GLN A 107 6.25 -22.56 -26.87
N ASP A 108 6.02 -23.41 -25.86
CA ASP A 108 5.35 -23.00 -24.62
C ASP A 108 6.25 -22.08 -23.78
N ALA A 109 7.55 -22.38 -23.72
CA ALA A 109 8.53 -21.52 -23.07
C ALA A 109 8.61 -20.15 -23.75
N LEU A 110 8.68 -20.12 -25.09
CA LEU A 110 8.62 -18.87 -25.86
C LEU A 110 7.36 -18.05 -25.55
N ALA A 111 6.20 -18.72 -25.51
CA ALA A 111 4.95 -18.05 -25.18
C ALA A 111 4.96 -17.45 -23.76
N ALA A 112 5.59 -18.13 -22.80
CA ALA A 112 5.77 -17.60 -21.43
C ALA A 112 6.73 -16.41 -21.39
N VAL A 113 7.86 -16.47 -22.10
CA VAL A 113 8.80 -15.35 -22.22
C VAL A 113 8.14 -14.13 -22.83
N VAL A 114 7.39 -14.30 -23.92
CA VAL A 114 6.68 -13.19 -24.55
C VAL A 114 5.59 -12.60 -23.64
N ARG A 115 4.86 -13.41 -22.86
CA ARG A 115 3.90 -12.91 -21.88
C ARG A 115 4.58 -12.14 -20.77
N GLY A 116 5.67 -12.65 -20.20
CA GLY A 116 6.42 -11.97 -19.16
C GLY A 116 6.95 -10.60 -19.60
N ALA A 117 7.46 -10.53 -20.85
CA ALA A 117 7.95 -9.28 -21.43
C ALA A 117 6.84 -8.27 -21.79
N ARG A 118 5.56 -8.62 -21.62
CA ARG A 118 4.40 -7.75 -21.86
C ARG A 118 3.57 -7.47 -20.61
N GLY A 119 3.90 -8.11 -19.49
CA GLY A 119 3.22 -7.92 -18.22
C GLY A 119 3.50 -6.57 -17.59
N ASP A 120 2.82 -6.27 -16.49
CA ASP A 120 2.95 -4.99 -15.76
C ASP A 120 4.38 -4.74 -15.26
N ASP A 121 5.16 -5.79 -14.97
CA ASP A 121 6.58 -5.72 -14.61
C ASP A 121 7.48 -6.18 -15.78
N ALA A 122 7.23 -5.74 -16.99
CA ALA A 122 8.00 -6.14 -18.18
C ALA A 122 9.49 -5.81 -18.05
N ALA A 123 9.85 -4.65 -17.49
CA ALA A 123 11.23 -4.24 -17.27
C ALA A 123 11.96 -5.17 -16.30
N GLY A 124 11.41 -5.40 -15.11
CA GLY A 124 11.99 -6.33 -14.15
C GLY A 124 12.02 -7.77 -14.63
N TYR A 125 11.05 -8.19 -15.47
CA TYR A 125 11.09 -9.49 -16.11
C TYR A 125 12.27 -9.64 -17.08
N LEU A 126 12.52 -8.62 -17.93
CA LEU A 126 13.65 -8.63 -18.87
C LEU A 126 15.00 -8.61 -18.15
N GLU A 127 15.10 -7.90 -17.04
CA GLU A 127 16.31 -7.91 -16.20
C GLU A 127 16.59 -9.30 -15.61
N ARG A 128 15.55 -9.99 -15.07
CA ARG A 128 15.70 -11.36 -14.58
C ARG A 128 16.09 -12.32 -15.69
N LEU A 129 15.51 -12.14 -16.88
CA LEU A 129 15.84 -12.95 -18.05
C LEU A 129 17.30 -12.75 -18.48
N ALA A 130 17.79 -11.50 -18.47
CA ALA A 130 19.18 -11.19 -18.76
C ALA A 130 20.13 -11.74 -17.69
N ALA A 131 19.76 -11.64 -16.41
CA ALA A 131 20.56 -12.21 -15.32
C ALA A 131 20.69 -13.73 -15.44
N LEU A 132 19.62 -14.43 -15.84
CA LEU A 132 19.67 -15.86 -16.14
C LEU A 132 20.59 -16.18 -17.32
N ALA A 133 20.51 -15.40 -18.43
CA ALA A 133 21.32 -15.62 -19.62
C ALA A 133 22.81 -15.37 -19.40
N VAL A 134 23.16 -14.40 -18.56
CA VAL A 134 24.57 -14.06 -18.26
C VAL A 134 25.12 -14.88 -17.10
N GLY A 135 24.26 -15.22 -16.13
CA GLY A 135 24.67 -15.81 -14.85
C GLY A 135 24.74 -17.33 -14.83
N ASP A 136 24.28 -18.04 -15.86
CA ASP A 136 24.27 -19.51 -15.87
C ASP A 136 25.65 -20.14 -16.14
N GLY A 137 26.63 -19.34 -16.59
CA GLY A 137 27.99 -19.79 -16.90
C GLY A 137 28.11 -20.68 -18.15
N GLU A 138 27.01 -21.06 -18.76
CA GLU A 138 26.93 -21.98 -19.92
C GLU A 138 26.52 -21.22 -21.19
N SER A 139 25.61 -20.23 -21.07
CA SER A 139 25.10 -19.44 -22.20
C SER A 139 26.20 -18.55 -22.79
N LYS A 140 26.24 -18.44 -24.12
CA LYS A 140 27.23 -17.63 -24.84
C LYS A 140 26.55 -16.69 -25.82
N PRO A 141 26.94 -15.41 -25.87
CA PRO A 141 26.43 -14.51 -26.87
C PRO A 141 26.86 -14.97 -28.28
N VAL A 142 25.92 -14.94 -29.21
CA VAL A 142 26.19 -15.31 -30.61
C VAL A 142 26.95 -14.20 -31.32
N LYS A 143 26.64 -12.94 -30.98
CA LYS A 143 27.24 -11.74 -31.59
C LYS A 143 27.18 -10.54 -30.66
N SER A 144 28.06 -9.56 -30.92
CA SER A 144 27.95 -8.23 -30.33
C SER A 144 27.26 -7.26 -31.32
N VAL A 145 26.28 -6.50 -30.83
CA VAL A 145 25.54 -5.48 -31.57
C VAL A 145 25.93 -4.11 -31.05
N ARG A 146 26.60 -3.31 -31.86
CA ARG A 146 26.97 -1.92 -31.51
C ARG A 146 25.85 -0.97 -31.93
N SER A 147 25.45 -0.07 -31.02
CA SER A 147 24.45 0.95 -31.34
C SER A 147 24.90 1.84 -32.51
N GLY A 148 23.92 2.30 -33.30
CA GLY A 148 24.15 3.07 -34.50
C GLY A 148 24.71 2.28 -35.71
N ARG A 149 24.94 0.97 -35.55
CA ARG A 149 25.44 0.10 -36.62
C ARG A 149 24.52 -1.09 -36.86
N ALA A 150 24.14 -1.27 -38.12
CA ALA A 150 23.35 -2.44 -38.53
C ALA A 150 24.16 -3.73 -38.33
N THR A 151 23.63 -4.69 -37.60
CA THR A 151 24.25 -6.00 -37.36
C THR A 151 23.29 -7.08 -37.78
N ARG A 152 23.69 -7.94 -38.71
CA ARG A 152 22.87 -9.05 -39.19
C ARG A 152 22.87 -10.19 -38.17
N LEU A 153 21.68 -10.57 -37.74
CA LEU A 153 21.41 -11.73 -36.88
C LEU A 153 20.53 -12.75 -37.61
N GLY A 154 20.61 -14.02 -37.24
CA GLY A 154 19.75 -15.06 -37.77
C GLY A 154 18.30 -14.90 -37.33
N GLU A 155 17.39 -15.60 -38.02
CA GLU A 155 15.98 -15.61 -37.65
C GLU A 155 15.77 -16.26 -36.27
N GLY A 156 14.85 -15.71 -35.45
CA GLY A 156 14.58 -16.22 -34.11
C GLY A 156 14.18 -15.18 -33.10
N VAL A 157 14.23 -15.54 -31.83
CA VAL A 157 13.95 -14.68 -30.66
C VAL A 157 15.25 -14.39 -29.93
N TRP A 158 15.54 -13.09 -29.81
CA TRP A 158 16.82 -12.59 -29.33
C TRP A 158 16.66 -11.75 -28.08
N LEU A 159 17.62 -11.89 -27.16
CA LEU A 159 17.83 -11.02 -26.03
C LEU A 159 19.13 -10.26 -26.23
N LEU A 160 19.04 -8.93 -26.31
CA LEU A 160 20.22 -8.07 -26.34
C LEU A 160 20.48 -7.55 -24.93
N VAL A 161 21.65 -7.82 -24.39
CA VAL A 161 22.05 -7.45 -23.03
C VAL A 161 23.22 -6.49 -23.09
N CYS A 162 23.09 -5.37 -22.39
CA CYS A 162 24.16 -4.40 -22.18
C CYS A 162 24.21 -4.02 -20.71
N LYS A 163 25.40 -3.91 -20.14
CA LYS A 163 25.60 -3.62 -18.71
C LYS A 163 24.95 -2.30 -18.25
N ASP A 164 24.87 -1.32 -19.15
CA ASP A 164 24.43 0.05 -18.85
C ASP A 164 23.11 0.39 -19.58
N SER A 165 22.30 -0.62 -19.89
CA SER A 165 21.04 -0.45 -20.60
C SER A 165 20.05 -1.54 -20.24
N GLN A 166 18.76 -1.21 -20.35
CA GLN A 166 17.70 -2.20 -20.19
C GLN A 166 17.83 -3.28 -21.27
N PRO A 167 17.69 -4.57 -20.92
CA PRO A 167 17.72 -5.66 -21.89
C PRO A 167 16.58 -5.53 -22.91
N ILE A 168 16.87 -5.86 -24.16
CA ILE A 168 15.93 -5.75 -25.27
C ILE A 168 15.58 -7.14 -25.78
N LEU A 169 14.30 -7.53 -25.67
CA LEU A 169 13.77 -8.74 -26.29
C LEU A 169 13.23 -8.39 -27.66
N LEU A 170 13.69 -9.08 -28.71
CA LEU A 170 13.20 -8.88 -30.05
C LEU A 170 12.95 -10.20 -30.78
N THR A 171 11.99 -10.17 -31.71
CA THR A 171 11.73 -11.26 -32.64
C THR A 171 12.18 -10.80 -34.01
N LEU A 172 13.12 -11.54 -34.62
CA LEU A 172 13.75 -11.18 -35.87
C LEU A 172 13.45 -12.21 -36.94
N GLY A 173 12.85 -11.75 -38.04
CA GLY A 173 12.65 -12.50 -39.28
C GLY A 173 13.62 -12.05 -40.38
N GLY A 174 13.16 -12.12 -41.64
CA GLY A 174 13.95 -11.68 -42.80
C GLY A 174 14.08 -10.17 -42.96
N ASP A 175 13.25 -9.37 -42.29
CA ASP A 175 13.21 -7.92 -42.40
C ASP A 175 14.21 -7.27 -41.45
N ASP A 176 14.75 -6.10 -41.85
CA ASP A 176 15.62 -5.28 -41.00
C ASP A 176 14.78 -4.60 -39.90
N VAL A 177 15.32 -4.56 -38.68
CA VAL A 177 14.65 -4.02 -37.49
C VAL A 177 15.49 -2.88 -36.90
N VAL A 178 14.84 -1.73 -36.68
CA VAL A 178 15.41 -0.63 -35.91
C VAL A 178 14.78 -0.62 -34.53
N VAL A 179 15.60 -0.73 -33.50
CA VAL A 179 15.20 -0.68 -32.09
C VAL A 179 15.67 0.62 -31.49
N ASN A 180 14.73 1.47 -31.10
CA ASN A 180 15.09 2.65 -30.31
C ASN A 180 15.19 2.23 -28.85
N GLU A 181 16.36 2.42 -28.27
CA GLU A 181 16.56 2.23 -26.84
C GLU A 181 15.68 3.23 -26.08
N LYS A 182 14.91 2.73 -25.13
CA LYS A 182 14.17 3.61 -24.23
C LYS A 182 15.16 4.12 -23.18
N ASP A 183 15.32 5.44 -23.07
CA ASP A 183 15.96 6.03 -21.91
C ASP A 183 15.13 5.67 -20.68
N VAL A 184 15.68 4.75 -19.87
CA VAL A 184 15.04 4.40 -18.60
C VAL A 184 15.41 5.50 -17.61
N ARG A 185 14.42 6.33 -17.27
CA ARG A 185 14.57 7.32 -16.20
C ARG A 185 14.29 6.66 -14.84
N PRO A 186 14.85 7.21 -13.76
CA PRO A 186 14.49 6.79 -12.42
C PRO A 186 13.00 6.86 -12.18
N GLY A 187 12.47 5.89 -11.46
CA GLY A 187 11.08 5.84 -11.05
C GLY A 187 10.97 5.47 -9.58
N VAL A 188 9.81 5.66 -9.02
CA VAL A 188 9.46 5.23 -7.66
C VAL A 188 8.23 4.32 -7.70
N LYS A 189 8.20 3.32 -6.80
CA LYS A 189 7.02 2.54 -6.46
C LYS A 189 6.77 2.70 -4.97
N LYS A 190 5.56 3.08 -4.60
CA LYS A 190 5.14 3.25 -3.22
C LYS A 190 4.13 2.19 -2.83
N GLU A 191 4.34 1.57 -1.67
CA GLU A 191 3.50 0.49 -1.17
C GLU A 191 3.38 0.58 0.36
N ILE A 192 2.33 -0.03 0.91
CA ILE A 192 2.13 -0.23 2.34
C ILE A 192 2.44 -1.69 2.66
N LEU A 193 3.18 -1.91 3.74
CA LEU A 193 3.42 -3.26 4.25
C LEU A 193 2.27 -3.64 5.18
N VAL A 194 1.42 -4.53 4.71
CA VAL A 194 0.30 -5.08 5.47
C VAL A 194 0.63 -6.49 5.94
N ARG A 195 0.03 -6.91 7.06
CA ARG A 195 0.18 -8.29 7.55
C ARG A 195 -0.84 -9.19 6.86
N GLY A 196 -0.38 -10.20 6.14
CA GLY A 196 -1.24 -11.25 5.60
C GLY A 196 -1.89 -12.11 6.70
N ALA A 197 -2.93 -12.84 6.35
CA ALA A 197 -3.63 -13.75 7.29
C ALA A 197 -2.72 -14.84 7.88
N ASP A 198 -1.66 -15.21 7.16
CA ASP A 198 -0.62 -16.16 7.58
C ASP A 198 0.54 -15.50 8.36
N GLY A 199 0.42 -14.19 8.68
CA GLY A 199 1.44 -13.40 9.35
C GLY A 199 2.56 -12.91 8.45
N THR A 200 2.57 -13.23 7.16
CA THR A 200 3.55 -12.73 6.18
C THR A 200 3.33 -11.25 5.88
N GLY A 201 4.41 -10.55 5.58
CA GLY A 201 4.34 -9.16 5.12
C GLY A 201 3.97 -9.12 3.64
N LEU A 202 2.82 -8.54 3.32
CA LEU A 202 2.38 -8.30 1.95
C LEU A 202 2.52 -6.82 1.60
N ARG A 203 2.77 -6.52 0.33
CA ARG A 203 2.81 -5.15 -0.19
C ARG A 203 1.49 -4.83 -0.88
N ALA A 204 0.88 -3.72 -0.48
CA ALA A 204 -0.40 -3.27 -1.01
C ALA A 204 -0.37 -1.78 -1.34
N LYS A 205 -1.28 -1.34 -2.20
CA LYS A 205 -1.50 0.08 -2.50
C LYS A 205 -2.46 0.74 -1.51
N GLU A 206 -3.18 -0.08 -0.78
CA GLU A 206 -4.24 0.36 0.11
C GLU A 206 -4.19 -0.43 1.41
N ALA A 207 -4.49 0.25 2.50
CA ALA A 207 -4.66 -0.33 3.83
C ALA A 207 -5.76 0.42 4.58
N SER A 208 -6.22 -0.13 5.69
CA SER A 208 -7.00 0.62 6.67
C SER A 208 -6.26 0.66 8.01
N ALA A 209 -6.50 1.71 8.79
CA ALA A 209 -5.88 1.91 10.08
C ALA A 209 -6.73 2.78 10.99
N SER A 210 -6.60 2.57 12.30
CA SER A 210 -7.13 3.47 13.32
C SER A 210 -6.17 4.61 13.63
N ALA A 211 -6.71 5.66 14.22
CA ALA A 211 -5.89 6.71 14.85
C ALA A 211 -4.83 6.13 15.77
N GLY A 212 -3.62 6.68 15.72
CA GLY A 212 -2.48 6.23 16.53
C GLY A 212 -1.82 4.93 16.05
N ASP A 213 -2.45 4.18 15.15
CA ASP A 213 -1.85 2.97 14.61
C ASP A 213 -0.63 3.27 13.73
N VAL A 214 0.32 2.35 13.74
CA VAL A 214 1.54 2.43 12.94
C VAL A 214 1.28 1.83 11.56
N VAL A 215 1.42 2.65 10.53
CA VAL A 215 1.41 2.23 9.13
C VAL A 215 2.83 2.22 8.62
N ARG A 216 3.25 1.14 7.98
CA ARG A 216 4.60 1.02 7.41
C ARG A 216 4.56 1.17 5.90
N PHE A 217 5.25 2.21 5.39
CA PHE A 217 5.39 2.47 3.96
C PHE A 217 6.71 1.92 3.43
N VAL A 218 6.71 1.57 2.15
CA VAL A 218 7.90 1.13 1.41
C VAL A 218 7.96 1.86 0.08
N LEU A 219 9.07 2.56 -0.15
CA LEU A 219 9.40 3.22 -1.41
C LEU A 219 10.47 2.38 -2.11
N THR A 220 10.25 2.07 -3.38
CA THR A 220 11.24 1.36 -4.19
C THR A 220 11.66 2.26 -5.35
N GLY A 221 12.88 2.76 -5.30
CA GLY A 221 13.45 3.64 -6.31
C GLY A 221 14.33 2.87 -7.29
N THR A 222 14.25 3.22 -8.57
CA THR A 222 15.07 2.65 -9.65
C THR A 222 16.13 3.64 -10.13
N LEU A 223 17.13 3.14 -10.83
CA LEU A 223 18.23 3.92 -11.39
C LEU A 223 18.07 4.09 -12.91
N PRO A 224 18.64 5.17 -13.49
CA PRO A 224 18.59 5.35 -14.93
C PRO A 224 19.54 4.39 -15.64
N SER A 225 19.25 4.11 -16.92
CA SER A 225 20.07 3.21 -17.73
C SER A 225 21.51 3.68 -17.92
N ASP A 226 21.75 4.96 -17.86
CA ASP A 226 23.06 5.60 -17.97
C ASP A 226 23.74 5.91 -16.61
N TYR A 227 23.24 5.35 -15.50
CA TYR A 227 23.79 5.56 -14.16
C TYR A 227 25.31 5.39 -14.10
N GLY A 228 25.86 4.43 -14.88
CA GLY A 228 27.29 4.18 -14.99
C GLY A 228 28.10 5.38 -15.50
N ALA A 229 27.50 6.30 -16.28
CA ALA A 229 28.16 7.45 -16.87
C ALA A 229 28.38 8.62 -15.88
N TYR A 230 27.66 8.66 -14.78
CA TYR A 230 27.78 9.72 -13.77
C TYR A 230 29.03 9.51 -12.90
N ARG A 231 29.73 10.59 -12.57
CA ARG A 231 30.84 10.60 -11.59
C ARG A 231 30.33 10.74 -10.16
N ALA A 232 29.30 11.55 -9.98
CA ALA A 232 28.52 11.71 -8.75
C ALA A 232 27.04 11.68 -9.12
N TYR A 233 26.17 11.20 -8.24
CA TYR A 233 24.75 11.06 -8.53
C TYR A 233 23.93 11.44 -7.30
N GLY A 234 23.29 12.61 -7.36
CA GLY A 234 22.30 13.03 -6.36
C GLY A 234 21.02 12.21 -6.54
N TYR A 235 20.44 11.76 -5.43
CA TYR A 235 19.23 10.95 -5.44
C TYR A 235 18.43 11.17 -4.16
N ALA A 236 17.18 11.54 -4.28
CA ALA A 236 16.34 11.76 -3.11
C ALA A 236 14.94 11.19 -3.31
N PHE A 237 14.43 10.52 -2.29
CA PHE A 237 13.00 10.26 -2.17
C PHE A 237 12.35 11.45 -1.49
N GLU A 238 11.29 11.96 -2.08
CA GLU A 238 10.41 12.94 -1.46
C GLU A 238 9.01 12.37 -1.39
N ASP A 239 8.52 12.24 -0.17
CA ASP A 239 7.29 11.54 0.18
C ASP A 239 6.35 12.55 0.85
N ARG A 240 5.21 12.82 0.22
CA ARG A 240 4.21 13.81 0.66
C ARG A 240 2.93 13.11 1.06
N ALA A 241 2.74 12.97 2.34
CA ALA A 241 1.53 12.39 2.89
C ALA A 241 0.45 13.45 3.15
N SER A 242 -0.80 12.99 3.24
CA SER A 242 -1.89 13.81 3.78
C SER A 242 -1.55 14.33 5.19
N ALA A 243 -2.22 15.40 5.61
CA ALA A 243 -1.97 15.98 6.94
C ALA A 243 -2.16 15.00 8.10
N ALA A 244 -2.98 13.97 7.90
CA ALA A 244 -3.24 12.94 8.91
C ALA A 244 -2.08 11.96 9.10
N ILE A 245 -1.20 11.78 8.13
CA ILE A 245 -0.11 10.81 8.19
C ILE A 245 1.16 11.52 8.66
N ARG A 246 1.74 11.07 9.78
CA ARG A 246 2.96 11.61 10.38
C ARG A 246 4.10 10.61 10.27
N PRO A 247 5.05 10.83 9.34
CA PRO A 247 6.24 9.99 9.21
C PRO A 247 7.13 10.09 10.45
N ASP A 248 7.75 8.97 10.82
CA ASP A 248 8.77 8.88 11.86
C ASP A 248 10.15 8.75 11.21
N ALA A 249 10.97 9.80 11.34
CA ALA A 249 12.32 9.86 10.76
C ALA A 249 13.26 8.77 11.33
N ASP A 250 13.13 8.43 12.61
CA ASP A 250 14.00 7.46 13.29
C ASP A 250 13.70 6.01 12.87
N SER A 251 12.52 5.80 12.29
CA SER A 251 12.10 4.51 11.77
C SER A 251 12.60 4.19 10.36
N VAL A 252 13.22 5.15 9.66
CA VAL A 252 13.70 4.99 8.30
C VAL A 252 14.76 3.91 8.21
N ARG A 253 14.57 2.96 7.30
CA ARG A 253 15.53 1.90 6.98
C ARG A 253 15.71 1.83 5.47
N ILE A 254 16.97 1.73 5.03
CA ILE A 254 17.32 1.73 3.62
C ILE A 254 18.02 0.44 3.27
N VAL A 255 17.62 -0.17 2.16
CA VAL A 255 18.20 -1.42 1.66
C VAL A 255 18.45 -1.31 0.16
N VAL A 256 19.65 -1.64 -0.28
CA VAL A 256 19.93 -1.94 -1.69
C VAL A 256 19.44 -3.35 -1.99
N VAL A 257 18.57 -3.47 -2.99
CA VAL A 257 18.14 -4.74 -3.55
C VAL A 257 18.83 -4.90 -4.91
N ARG A 258 19.71 -5.86 -5.02
CA ARG A 258 20.47 -6.13 -6.25
C ARG A 258 19.59 -6.79 -7.31
N ALA A 259 20.01 -6.74 -8.55
CA ALA A 259 19.34 -7.43 -9.66
C ALA A 259 19.25 -8.94 -9.44
N ASP A 260 20.20 -9.55 -8.71
CA ASP A 260 20.20 -10.97 -8.33
C ASP A 260 19.28 -11.28 -7.12
N GLY A 261 18.60 -10.27 -6.59
CA GLY A 261 17.71 -10.39 -5.42
C GLY A 261 18.42 -10.30 -4.07
N SER A 262 19.75 -10.23 -4.01
CA SER A 262 20.48 -10.03 -2.76
C SER A 262 20.18 -8.67 -2.15
N ARG A 263 20.21 -8.57 -0.83
CA ARG A 263 19.82 -7.38 -0.07
C ARG A 263 20.96 -6.92 0.84
N LYS A 264 21.23 -5.63 0.86
CA LYS A 264 22.25 -5.02 1.73
C LYS A 264 21.70 -3.75 2.36
N ALA A 265 21.78 -3.64 3.69
CA ALA A 265 21.45 -2.41 4.41
C ALA A 265 22.42 -1.28 4.04
N VAL A 266 21.88 -0.07 4.08
CA VAL A 266 22.64 1.19 3.94
C VAL A 266 22.45 1.95 5.24
N ASP A 267 23.52 2.08 6.01
CA ASP A 267 23.48 2.60 7.38
C ASP A 267 23.95 4.07 7.46
N ASP A 268 24.62 4.58 6.41
CA ASP A 268 25.14 5.94 6.36
C ASP A 268 25.16 6.53 4.95
N GLY A 269 25.59 7.79 4.83
CA GLY A 269 25.75 8.48 3.55
C GLY A 269 24.44 9.04 2.98
N PHE A 270 23.42 9.21 3.81
CA PHE A 270 22.15 9.86 3.48
C PHE A 270 21.70 10.77 4.60
N GLU A 271 20.78 11.68 4.30
CA GLU A 271 20.10 12.52 5.26
C GLU A 271 18.60 12.23 5.25
N VAL A 272 17.99 12.24 6.46
CA VAL A 272 16.54 12.10 6.64
C VAL A 272 16.01 13.39 7.23
N ARG A 273 14.97 13.95 6.61
CA ARG A 273 14.27 15.15 7.09
C ARG A 273 12.77 14.92 7.07
N VAL A 274 12.09 15.33 8.11
CA VAL A 274 10.63 15.37 8.20
C VAL A 274 10.18 16.80 8.45
N ALA A 275 9.33 17.34 7.58
CA ALA A 275 8.73 18.64 7.70
C ALA A 275 7.20 18.51 7.58
N GLY A 276 6.51 18.52 8.71
CA GLY A 276 5.07 18.25 8.73
C GLY A 276 4.76 16.81 8.32
N SER A 277 4.09 16.61 7.18
CA SER A 277 3.79 15.30 6.60
C SER A 277 4.71 14.93 5.43
N VAL A 278 5.77 15.71 5.18
CA VAL A 278 6.74 15.45 4.10
C VAL A 278 7.98 14.80 4.69
N LEU A 279 8.29 13.59 4.21
CA LEU A 279 9.54 12.88 4.48
C LEU A 279 10.47 13.03 3.27
N THR A 280 11.71 13.43 3.52
CA THR A 280 12.78 13.46 2.50
C THR A 280 13.92 12.54 2.96
N VAL A 281 14.34 11.64 2.07
CA VAL A 281 15.53 10.79 2.24
C VAL A 281 16.48 11.12 1.10
N GLU A 282 17.59 11.79 1.38
CA GLU A 282 18.48 12.39 0.40
C GLU A 282 19.89 11.79 0.42
N PHE A 283 20.35 11.36 -0.72
CA PHE A 283 21.74 11.01 -1.00
C PHE A 283 22.39 12.14 -1.82
N ALA A 284 23.26 12.93 -1.23
CA ALA A 284 23.99 13.97 -1.95
C ALA A 284 24.86 13.38 -3.07
N ASP A 285 25.43 12.18 -2.85
CA ASP A 285 26.15 11.41 -3.85
C ASP A 285 25.96 9.91 -3.63
N LEU A 286 24.99 9.34 -4.31
CA LEU A 286 24.64 7.92 -4.21
C LEU A 286 25.82 7.00 -4.61
N LYS A 287 26.75 7.48 -5.46
CA LYS A 287 27.93 6.70 -5.85
C LYS A 287 28.95 6.57 -4.73
N LYS A 288 28.99 7.52 -3.81
CA LYS A 288 29.81 7.42 -2.58
C LYS A 288 29.13 6.57 -1.53
N SER A 289 27.84 6.82 -1.29
CA SER A 289 27.07 6.07 -0.29
C SER A 289 26.90 4.59 -0.67
N CYS A 290 26.74 4.30 -1.96
CA CYS A 290 26.52 2.95 -2.49
C CYS A 290 27.44 2.64 -3.68
N PRO A 291 28.77 2.48 -3.49
CA PRO A 291 29.76 2.46 -4.58
C PRO A 291 29.63 1.27 -5.55
N LYS A 292 28.93 0.20 -5.16
CA LYS A 292 28.69 -0.98 -6.00
C LYS A 292 27.31 -1.00 -6.66
N LEU A 293 26.56 0.09 -6.55
CA LEU A 293 25.24 0.20 -7.13
C LEU A 293 25.34 0.32 -8.66
N ALA A 294 24.47 -0.35 -9.38
CA ALA A 294 24.44 -0.40 -10.84
C ALA A 294 23.00 -0.33 -11.37
N PHE A 295 22.85 -0.08 -12.65
CA PHE A 295 21.56 -0.21 -13.33
C PHE A 295 20.99 -1.63 -13.10
N GLY A 296 19.68 -1.72 -12.84
CA GLY A 296 19.00 -2.97 -12.45
C GLY A 296 18.90 -3.18 -10.94
N ASP A 297 19.75 -2.52 -10.14
CA ASP A 297 19.59 -2.49 -8.69
C ASP A 297 18.51 -1.49 -8.28
N ARG A 298 17.96 -1.65 -7.08
CA ARG A 298 16.92 -0.79 -6.51
C ARG A 298 17.30 -0.34 -5.11
N LEU A 299 16.82 0.83 -4.75
CA LEU A 299 16.85 1.32 -3.37
C LEU A 299 15.47 1.15 -2.75
N GLU A 300 15.37 0.42 -1.67
CA GLU A 300 14.14 0.33 -0.87
C GLU A 300 14.32 1.17 0.39
N VAL A 301 13.42 2.14 0.59
CA VAL A 301 13.28 2.92 1.81
C VAL A 301 12.01 2.47 2.49
N SER A 302 12.09 1.99 3.72
CA SER A 302 10.94 1.69 4.56
C SER A 302 10.91 2.62 5.77
N TYR A 303 9.73 3.06 6.16
CA TYR A 303 9.53 3.89 7.34
C TYR A 303 8.15 3.65 7.95
N GLU A 304 8.00 4.02 9.21
CA GLU A 304 6.75 3.99 9.95
C GLU A 304 6.12 5.39 9.98
N ALA A 305 4.80 5.43 9.97
CA ALA A 305 4.03 6.65 10.14
C ALA A 305 2.82 6.37 11.03
N ARG A 306 2.31 7.41 11.70
CA ARG A 306 1.10 7.30 12.53
C ARG A 306 -0.03 8.12 11.93
N LEU A 307 -1.24 7.53 11.97
CA LEU A 307 -2.47 8.21 11.57
C LEU A 307 -2.97 9.07 12.74
N ARG A 308 -3.26 10.36 12.48
CA ARG A 308 -3.81 11.31 13.45
C ARG A 308 -5.31 11.50 13.25
N ALA A 309 -6.08 11.33 14.31
CA ALA A 309 -7.55 11.38 14.24
C ALA A 309 -8.10 12.73 13.78
N ALA A 310 -7.51 13.83 14.26
CA ALA A 310 -8.03 15.18 14.01
C ALA A 310 -8.02 15.57 12.53
N GLU A 311 -6.99 15.12 11.81
CA GLU A 311 -6.79 15.42 10.39
C GLU A 311 -7.17 14.27 9.46
N ALA A 312 -7.64 13.11 9.99
CA ALA A 312 -7.95 11.95 9.18
C ALA A 312 -9.19 12.15 8.32
N ASP A 313 -9.03 11.91 7.03
CA ASP A 313 -10.12 11.75 6.09
C ASP A 313 -10.78 10.38 6.29
N ILE A 314 -12.12 10.37 6.28
CA ILE A 314 -12.92 9.20 6.62
C ILE A 314 -13.65 8.71 5.38
N GLY A 315 -13.56 7.41 5.10
CA GLY A 315 -14.28 6.72 4.04
C GLY A 315 -13.51 6.55 2.74
N PHE A 316 -14.20 5.94 1.78
CA PHE A 316 -13.58 5.58 0.50
C PHE A 316 -13.59 6.71 -0.53
N ASP A 317 -14.43 7.74 -0.37
CA ASP A 317 -14.49 8.86 -1.34
C ASP A 317 -13.24 9.73 -1.32
N VAL A 318 -12.53 9.76 -0.20
CA VAL A 318 -11.34 10.59 0.01
C VAL A 318 -10.11 9.73 0.35
N GLY A 319 -10.04 9.17 1.55
CA GLY A 319 -8.87 8.43 2.02
C GLY A 319 -7.68 9.33 2.36
N ASN A 320 -6.71 8.79 3.07
CA ASN A 320 -5.49 9.48 3.47
C ASN A 320 -4.37 9.08 2.50
N GLU A 321 -4.21 9.86 1.43
CA GLU A 321 -3.22 9.59 0.38
C GLU A 321 -1.81 9.93 0.86
N ASN A 322 -0.85 9.16 0.37
CA ASN A 322 0.57 9.40 0.54
C ASN A 322 1.27 9.15 -0.80
N GLU A 323 1.81 10.22 -1.39
CA GLU A 323 2.45 10.24 -2.71
C GLU A 323 3.96 10.36 -2.56
N ALA A 324 4.72 9.68 -3.42
CA ALA A 324 6.17 9.78 -3.47
C ALA A 324 6.68 10.06 -4.88
N VAL A 325 7.76 10.81 -4.95
CA VAL A 325 8.58 11.01 -6.14
C VAL A 325 10.05 10.74 -5.84
N VAL A 326 10.84 10.48 -6.87
CA VAL A 326 12.30 10.47 -6.79
C VAL A 326 12.85 11.66 -7.54
N LYS A 327 13.71 12.45 -6.88
CA LYS A 327 14.52 13.51 -7.47
C LYS A 327 15.93 12.97 -7.73
N PHE A 328 16.49 13.27 -8.90
CA PHE A 328 17.74 12.67 -9.32
C PHE A 328 18.58 13.59 -10.19
N SER A 329 19.87 13.34 -10.28
CA SER A 329 20.73 14.03 -11.25
C SER A 329 20.31 13.68 -12.68
N ASP A 330 19.84 14.65 -13.45
CA ASP A 330 19.23 14.47 -14.78
C ASP A 330 20.27 14.43 -15.92
N SER A 331 21.48 14.96 -15.70
CA SER A 331 22.52 14.97 -16.72
C SER A 331 23.90 14.83 -16.13
N ALA A 332 24.68 13.87 -16.66
CA ALA A 332 26.08 13.68 -16.30
C ALA A 332 27.00 14.80 -16.80
N ALA A 333 26.56 15.56 -17.80
CA ALA A 333 27.37 16.59 -18.46
C ALA A 333 27.08 18.01 -17.97
N THR A 334 25.80 18.36 -17.74
CA THR A 334 25.39 19.76 -17.48
C THR A 334 24.95 20.00 -16.03
N GLY A 335 24.75 18.95 -15.26
CA GLY A 335 24.14 19.04 -13.95
C GLY A 335 22.66 19.49 -14.09
N GLY A 336 21.77 18.91 -13.37
CA GLY A 336 20.34 19.23 -13.38
C GLY A 336 19.66 18.28 -12.43
N VAL A 337 18.43 18.63 -12.01
CA VAL A 337 17.60 17.78 -11.17
C VAL A 337 16.37 17.40 -11.97
N GLY A 338 16.23 16.11 -12.22
CA GLY A 338 15.02 15.50 -12.76
C GLY A 338 14.12 15.00 -11.63
N GLU A 339 12.85 14.75 -11.96
CA GLU A 339 11.86 14.18 -11.07
C GLU A 339 11.13 13.04 -11.79
N SER A 340 10.82 11.97 -11.06
CA SER A 340 10.06 10.83 -11.58
C SER A 340 8.56 11.16 -11.68
N ALA A 341 7.81 10.33 -12.40
CA ALA A 341 6.37 10.28 -12.18
C ALA A 341 6.07 9.92 -10.72
N PRO A 342 5.03 10.50 -10.11
CA PRO A 342 4.62 10.15 -8.77
C PRO A 342 3.98 8.76 -8.70
N ASP A 343 4.05 8.16 -7.52
CA ASP A 343 3.32 6.94 -7.18
C ASP A 343 2.77 7.04 -5.76
N SER A 344 1.55 6.60 -5.54
CA SER A 344 0.85 6.78 -4.27
C SER A 344 0.35 5.49 -3.65
N ALA A 345 0.04 5.58 -2.35
CA ALA A 345 -0.66 4.58 -1.58
C ALA A 345 -1.64 5.26 -0.62
N THR A 346 -2.77 4.63 -0.33
CA THR A 346 -3.87 5.23 0.44
C THR A 346 -4.17 4.45 1.71
N VAL A 347 -4.33 5.18 2.82
CA VAL A 347 -4.79 4.62 4.11
C VAL A 347 -6.22 5.08 4.34
N TYR A 348 -7.15 4.13 4.49
CA TYR A 348 -8.54 4.41 4.81
C TYR A 348 -8.79 4.30 6.30
N SER A 349 -9.76 5.07 6.79
CA SER A 349 -10.32 4.93 8.11
C SER A 349 -11.82 5.20 8.08
N PHE A 350 -12.51 4.76 9.13
CA PHE A 350 -13.95 4.75 9.22
C PHE A 350 -14.43 5.48 10.47
N ALA A 351 -15.75 5.61 10.63
CA ALA A 351 -16.36 6.19 11.81
C ALA A 351 -17.58 5.39 12.24
N VAL A 352 -17.80 5.32 13.55
CA VAL A 352 -19.06 4.88 14.15
C VAL A 352 -19.77 6.10 14.70
N ARG A 353 -21.00 6.34 14.23
CA ARG A 353 -21.87 7.41 14.71
C ARG A 353 -23.05 6.80 15.47
N ALA A 354 -23.13 7.08 16.76
CA ALA A 354 -24.24 6.64 17.59
C ALA A 354 -25.25 7.79 17.78
N VAL A 355 -26.51 7.53 17.47
CA VAL A 355 -27.62 8.47 17.63
C VAL A 355 -28.51 8.01 18.77
N LYS A 356 -28.59 8.81 19.81
CA LYS A 356 -29.38 8.56 21.01
C LYS A 356 -30.83 8.95 20.79
N VAL A 357 -31.74 8.01 21.03
CA VAL A 357 -33.20 8.23 20.91
C VAL A 357 -33.96 7.70 22.10
N ASP A 358 -35.19 8.23 22.32
CA ASP A 358 -36.14 7.68 23.24
C ASP A 358 -37.01 6.54 22.62
N GLU A 359 -38.00 6.08 23.33
CA GLU A 359 -38.91 5.00 22.90
C GLU A 359 -39.68 5.37 21.62
N ASP A 360 -39.96 6.64 21.42
CA ASP A 360 -40.70 7.18 20.26
C ASP A 360 -39.77 7.48 19.07
N GLY A 361 -38.45 7.25 19.21
CA GLY A 361 -37.45 7.54 18.19
C GLY A 361 -37.03 9.00 18.12
N LYS A 362 -37.42 9.82 19.08
CA LYS A 362 -36.97 11.23 19.18
C LYS A 362 -35.56 11.29 19.75
N ARG A 363 -34.70 12.13 19.16
CA ARG A 363 -33.33 12.34 19.61
C ARG A 363 -33.27 12.93 21.01
N VAL A 364 -32.34 12.43 21.83
CA VAL A 364 -32.18 12.83 23.24
C VAL A 364 -30.72 13.16 23.53
N PRO A 365 -30.38 14.43 23.83
CA PRO A 365 -29.03 14.80 24.22
C PRO A 365 -28.68 14.41 25.66
N GLY A 366 -27.39 14.52 26.02
CA GLY A 366 -26.93 14.37 27.40
C GLY A 366 -26.48 12.95 27.79
N ALA A 367 -26.46 12.02 26.85
CA ALA A 367 -25.77 10.73 27.02
C ALA A 367 -24.26 10.89 26.84
N ALA A 368 -23.50 9.96 27.41
CA ALA A 368 -22.08 9.81 27.11
C ALA A 368 -21.74 8.33 26.86
N PHE A 369 -20.81 8.11 25.93
CA PHE A 369 -20.41 6.78 25.50
C PHE A 369 -18.90 6.61 25.48
N THR A 370 -18.45 5.38 25.65
CA THR A 370 -17.09 4.95 25.33
C THR A 370 -17.11 3.92 24.21
N LEU A 371 -16.06 3.93 23.38
CA LEU A 371 -15.82 2.90 22.36
C LEU A 371 -14.52 2.17 22.70
N GLN A 372 -14.61 0.86 22.93
CA GLN A 372 -13.50 -0.02 23.26
C GLN A 372 -13.16 -0.90 22.06
N ARG A 373 -11.90 -1.05 21.71
CA ARG A 373 -11.45 -2.02 20.70
C ARG A 373 -11.04 -3.36 21.32
N GLU A 374 -10.75 -4.37 20.50
CA GLU A 374 -10.46 -5.75 20.94
C GLU A 374 -9.28 -5.87 21.90
N ASP A 375 -8.28 -4.99 21.81
CA ASP A 375 -7.13 -4.98 22.71
C ASP A 375 -7.43 -4.41 24.11
N GLY A 376 -8.67 -4.01 24.35
CA GLY A 376 -9.16 -3.49 25.62
C GLY A 376 -9.05 -2.00 25.80
N ARG A 377 -8.38 -1.25 24.88
CA ARG A 377 -8.23 0.20 24.94
C ARG A 377 -9.46 0.95 24.43
N TYR A 378 -9.64 2.15 24.93
CA TYR A 378 -10.77 3.04 24.63
C TYR A 378 -10.32 4.22 23.77
N LEU A 379 -11.16 4.66 22.83
CA LEU A 379 -10.90 5.84 22.02
C LEU A 379 -11.22 7.10 22.82
N SER A 380 -10.21 7.94 23.06
CA SER A 380 -10.35 9.23 23.76
C SER A 380 -10.96 10.32 22.87
N PRO A 381 -11.45 11.44 23.44
CA PRO A 381 -11.91 12.60 22.69
C PRO A 381 -10.83 13.18 21.74
N GLU A 382 -9.57 13.05 22.10
CA GLU A 382 -8.41 13.48 21.30
C GLU A 382 -8.10 12.52 20.13
N GLY A 383 -8.81 11.37 20.08
CA GLY A 383 -8.61 10.35 19.06
C GLY A 383 -7.44 9.43 19.32
N GLU A 384 -7.07 9.23 20.58
CA GLU A 384 -6.02 8.31 20.99
C GLU A 384 -6.60 7.10 21.73
N TRP A 385 -5.91 5.95 21.63
CA TRP A 385 -6.31 4.74 22.34
C TRP A 385 -5.68 4.70 23.72
N VAL A 386 -6.50 4.82 24.76
CA VAL A 386 -6.12 4.90 26.17
C VAL A 386 -6.64 3.72 26.97
N ASP A 387 -5.99 3.40 28.09
CA ASP A 387 -6.41 2.29 28.97
C ASP A 387 -7.52 2.71 29.94
N ASP A 388 -7.62 4.01 30.25
CA ASP A 388 -8.61 4.54 31.19
C ASP A 388 -9.94 4.86 30.49
N ALA A 389 -10.97 4.08 30.82
CA ALA A 389 -12.32 4.29 30.31
C ALA A 389 -12.94 5.63 30.71
N ALA A 390 -12.57 6.19 31.88
CA ALA A 390 -13.17 7.42 32.36
C ALA A 390 -12.73 8.65 31.54
N SER A 391 -11.47 8.67 31.11
CA SER A 391 -10.93 9.72 30.23
C SER A 391 -11.37 9.59 28.77
N ALA A 392 -11.96 8.45 28.40
CA ALA A 392 -12.40 8.17 27.03
C ALA A 392 -13.89 8.41 26.81
N ALA A 393 -14.61 8.97 27.78
CA ALA A 393 -16.04 9.22 27.62
C ALA A 393 -16.29 10.42 26.67
N LEU A 394 -17.05 10.17 25.58
CA LEU A 394 -17.49 11.19 24.64
C LEU A 394 -18.96 11.52 24.90
N ASP A 395 -19.23 12.81 25.05
CA ASP A 395 -20.58 13.32 25.21
C ASP A 395 -21.31 13.41 23.86
N CYS A 396 -22.61 13.10 23.87
CA CYS A 396 -23.46 13.43 22.74
C CYS A 396 -23.61 14.96 22.62
N ASP A 397 -23.66 15.42 21.38
CA ASP A 397 -24.01 16.79 21.03
C ASP A 397 -25.48 17.13 21.35
N GLU A 398 -25.90 18.36 21.03
CA GLU A 398 -27.28 18.84 21.24
C GLU A 398 -28.33 18.04 20.46
N ASP A 399 -27.93 17.37 19.38
CA ASP A 399 -28.77 16.48 18.57
C ASP A 399 -28.76 15.03 19.07
N GLY A 400 -28.14 14.74 20.21
CA GLY A 400 -28.03 13.40 20.75
C GLY A 400 -27.12 12.49 19.94
N THR A 401 -26.12 13.04 19.24
CA THR A 401 -25.19 12.29 18.40
C THR A 401 -23.80 12.29 19.00
N VAL A 402 -23.10 11.16 18.92
CA VAL A 402 -21.67 11.03 19.19
C VAL A 402 -20.99 10.34 18.04
N VAL A 403 -19.77 10.78 17.67
CA VAL A 403 -19.01 10.22 16.54
C VAL A 403 -17.64 9.78 17.00
N PHE A 404 -17.34 8.50 16.83
CA PHE A 404 -16.02 7.90 17.00
C PHE A 404 -15.36 7.84 15.63
N ARG A 405 -14.28 8.60 15.43
CA ARG A 405 -13.63 8.79 14.13
C ARG A 405 -12.29 8.07 14.05
N ALA A 406 -11.81 7.93 12.83
CA ALA A 406 -10.51 7.34 12.50
C ALA A 406 -10.36 5.93 13.09
N LEU A 407 -11.30 5.07 12.76
CA LEU A 407 -11.35 3.66 13.15
C LEU A 407 -10.87 2.79 11.99
N ASP A 408 -10.19 1.70 12.30
CA ASP A 408 -9.95 0.60 11.35
C ASP A 408 -11.21 -0.27 11.19
N ALA A 409 -11.20 -1.18 10.23
CA ALA A 409 -12.08 -2.33 10.24
C ALA A 409 -11.75 -3.21 11.47
N GLY A 410 -12.76 -3.64 12.22
CA GLY A 410 -12.57 -4.40 13.45
C GLY A 410 -13.82 -4.50 14.30
N SER A 411 -13.70 -5.15 15.44
CA SER A 411 -14.79 -5.29 16.40
C SER A 411 -14.64 -4.27 17.53
N TYR A 412 -15.72 -3.58 17.82
CA TYR A 412 -15.78 -2.53 18.82
C TYR A 412 -16.90 -2.77 19.82
N ARG A 413 -16.67 -2.39 21.07
CA ARG A 413 -17.68 -2.44 22.13
C ARG A 413 -18.11 -1.02 22.49
N LEU A 414 -19.37 -0.70 22.22
CA LEU A 414 -20.00 0.57 22.58
C LEU A 414 -20.66 0.43 23.96
N ARG A 415 -20.25 1.28 24.90
CA ARG A 415 -20.83 1.34 26.25
C ARG A 415 -21.43 2.71 26.51
N GLU A 416 -22.66 2.76 27.00
CA GLU A 416 -23.24 3.98 27.55
C GLU A 416 -22.77 4.16 29.00
N VAL A 417 -21.93 5.16 29.24
CA VAL A 417 -21.37 5.45 30.56
C VAL A 417 -22.20 6.45 31.34
N ARG A 418 -23.06 7.21 30.65
CA ARG A 418 -24.03 8.12 31.24
C ARG A 418 -25.29 8.17 30.37
N ALA A 419 -26.43 7.83 30.96
CA ALA A 419 -27.72 7.98 30.30
C ALA A 419 -28.23 9.43 30.38
N PRO A 420 -29.09 9.88 29.44
CA PRO A 420 -29.77 11.16 29.56
C PRO A 420 -30.64 11.23 30.81
N ARG A 421 -30.83 12.43 31.36
CA ARG A 421 -31.65 12.62 32.57
C ARG A 421 -33.09 12.12 32.33
N GLY A 422 -33.60 11.23 33.23
CA GLY A 422 -34.92 10.64 33.18
C GLY A 422 -35.02 9.43 32.24
N PHE A 423 -33.91 8.84 31.86
CA PHE A 423 -33.84 7.63 31.07
C PHE A 423 -32.98 6.57 31.76
N LEU A 424 -33.38 5.30 31.58
CA LEU A 424 -32.59 4.16 31.99
C LEU A 424 -31.46 3.93 31.01
N GLY A 425 -30.23 3.70 31.51
CA GLY A 425 -29.07 3.37 30.68
C GLY A 425 -29.17 1.99 30.02
N LEU A 426 -28.31 1.76 29.04
CA LEU A 426 -28.18 0.42 28.46
C LEU A 426 -27.74 -0.59 29.53
N SER A 427 -28.42 -1.73 29.55
CA SER A 427 -28.14 -2.82 30.51
C SER A 427 -26.85 -3.58 30.20
N LYS A 428 -26.43 -3.56 28.95
CA LYS A 428 -25.24 -4.24 28.41
C LYS A 428 -24.59 -3.41 27.30
N ASP A 429 -23.29 -3.63 27.12
CA ASP A 429 -22.54 -3.07 26.01
C ASP A 429 -23.05 -3.65 24.68
N ALA A 430 -22.95 -2.89 23.61
CA ALA A 430 -23.21 -3.38 22.25
C ALA A 430 -21.89 -3.66 21.53
N THR A 431 -21.86 -4.73 20.73
CA THR A 431 -20.75 -5.04 19.83
C THR A 431 -21.09 -4.53 18.43
N ILE A 432 -20.14 -3.81 17.83
CA ILE A 432 -20.24 -3.27 16.46
C ILE A 432 -19.04 -3.81 15.69
N ASP A 433 -19.30 -4.67 14.70
CA ASP A 433 -18.25 -5.19 13.80
C ASP A 433 -18.25 -4.37 12.51
N VAL A 434 -17.15 -3.70 12.23
CA VAL A 434 -16.91 -2.93 11.01
C VAL A 434 -16.03 -3.75 10.07
N ARG A 435 -16.46 -3.95 8.84
CA ARG A 435 -15.77 -4.73 7.82
C ARG A 435 -15.53 -3.90 6.57
N ALA A 436 -14.30 -3.87 6.07
CA ALA A 436 -13.94 -3.15 4.86
C ALA A 436 -13.35 -4.09 3.82
N ASP A 437 -13.88 -4.02 2.60
CA ASP A 437 -13.26 -4.60 1.40
C ASP A 437 -12.63 -3.46 0.61
N LEU A 438 -11.32 -3.29 0.79
CA LEU A 438 -10.57 -2.17 0.19
C LEU A 438 -10.56 -2.26 -1.35
N GLY A 439 -10.45 -3.47 -1.90
CA GLY A 439 -10.40 -3.67 -3.35
C GLY A 439 -11.70 -3.33 -4.05
N GLN A 440 -12.84 -3.54 -3.38
CA GLN A 440 -14.17 -3.25 -3.92
C GLN A 440 -14.79 -1.98 -3.37
N LYS A 441 -14.11 -1.25 -2.48
CA LYS A 441 -14.59 -0.04 -1.80
C LYS A 441 -15.93 -0.26 -1.11
N ARG A 442 -16.07 -1.41 -0.42
CA ARG A 442 -17.28 -1.76 0.32
C ARG A 442 -17.04 -1.66 1.82
N LEU A 443 -18.00 -1.05 2.50
CA LEU A 443 -18.08 -1.02 3.94
C LEU A 443 -19.32 -1.81 4.37
N GLY A 444 -19.17 -2.68 5.33
CA GLY A 444 -20.25 -3.42 5.97
C GLY A 444 -20.12 -3.34 7.48
N ALA A 445 -21.23 -3.51 8.18
CA ALA A 445 -21.21 -3.61 9.63
C ALA A 445 -22.29 -4.55 10.14
N THR A 446 -22.07 -5.11 11.33
CA THR A 446 -23.11 -5.74 12.15
C THR A 446 -23.14 -5.08 13.53
N CYS A 447 -24.29 -5.10 14.18
CA CYS A 447 -24.46 -4.55 15.52
C CYS A 447 -25.29 -5.52 16.37
N GLU A 448 -24.75 -5.91 17.52
CA GLU A 448 -25.40 -6.80 18.49
C GLU A 448 -25.45 -6.10 19.85
N GLY A 449 -26.65 -5.89 20.39
CA GLY A 449 -26.86 -5.30 21.72
C GLY A 449 -28.30 -4.94 21.98
N ASP A 450 -28.71 -5.01 23.25
CA ASP A 450 -30.05 -4.63 23.69
C ASP A 450 -30.17 -3.10 23.60
N GLY A 451 -31.17 -2.60 22.86
CA GLY A 451 -31.40 -1.18 22.67
C GLY A 451 -30.49 -0.51 21.63
N VAL A 452 -29.58 -1.24 21.01
CA VAL A 452 -28.70 -0.72 19.95
C VAL A 452 -28.96 -1.44 18.63
N ARG A 453 -29.12 -0.68 17.55
CA ARG A 453 -29.40 -1.23 16.21
C ARG A 453 -28.58 -0.52 15.14
N LEU A 454 -28.09 -1.28 14.17
CA LEU A 454 -27.51 -0.74 12.96
C LEU A 454 -28.59 0.02 12.17
N SER A 455 -28.31 1.26 11.78
CA SER A 455 -29.23 2.12 11.02
C SER A 455 -28.83 2.22 9.57
N THR A 456 -27.59 2.66 9.31
CA THR A 456 -27.06 2.87 7.96
C THR A 456 -25.59 2.53 7.91
N VAL A 457 -25.11 2.14 6.73
CA VAL A 457 -23.67 2.02 6.41
C VAL A 457 -23.44 2.77 5.11
N ASN A 458 -22.56 3.77 5.14
CA ASN A 458 -22.19 4.55 3.97
C ASN A 458 -20.70 4.35 3.70
N ALA A 459 -20.38 3.64 2.63
CA ALA A 459 -19.00 3.33 2.26
C ALA A 459 -18.23 4.56 1.78
N GLY A 460 -18.85 5.45 1.03
CA GLY A 460 -18.23 6.67 0.54
C GLY A 460 -17.75 7.56 1.67
N SER A 461 -18.67 7.93 2.59
CA SER A 461 -18.33 8.72 3.79
C SER A 461 -17.68 7.90 4.92
N GLY A 462 -17.55 6.57 4.76
CA GLY A 462 -16.94 5.68 5.75
C GLY A 462 -17.67 5.57 7.07
N THR A 463 -18.98 5.87 7.12
CA THR A 463 -19.72 5.99 8.37
C THR A 463 -20.65 4.79 8.60
N VAL A 464 -20.57 4.23 9.79
CA VAL A 464 -21.48 3.22 10.34
C VAL A 464 -22.37 3.90 11.37
N ASP A 465 -23.66 3.99 11.09
CA ASP A 465 -24.65 4.62 11.96
C ASP A 465 -25.37 3.58 12.82
N VAL A 466 -25.39 3.78 14.10
CA VAL A 466 -26.16 3.00 15.05
C VAL A 466 -27.15 3.87 15.82
N THR A 467 -28.35 3.36 16.07
CA THR A 467 -29.35 3.99 16.91
C THR A 467 -29.33 3.34 18.29
N VAL A 468 -29.17 4.16 19.33
CA VAL A 468 -29.17 3.75 20.74
C VAL A 468 -30.46 4.24 21.38
N ARG A 469 -31.35 3.28 21.80
CA ARG A 469 -32.65 3.56 22.37
C ARG A 469 -32.65 3.29 23.87
N ASN A 470 -33.07 4.28 24.68
CA ASN A 470 -33.32 4.09 26.11
C ASN A 470 -34.79 4.24 26.44
N ALA A 471 -35.23 3.44 27.42
CA ALA A 471 -36.54 3.59 28.02
C ALA A 471 -36.54 4.76 29.01
N ARG A 472 -37.67 5.42 29.15
CA ARG A 472 -37.86 6.44 30.18
C ARG A 472 -37.91 5.80 31.56
N GLU A 473 -37.36 6.46 32.56
CA GLU A 473 -37.59 6.08 33.94
C GLU A 473 -39.11 6.16 34.26
N ALA A 474 -39.66 5.11 34.87
CA ALA A 474 -41.01 5.17 35.36
C ALA A 474 -41.11 6.33 36.37
N LYS A 475 -41.99 7.30 36.11
CA LYS A 475 -42.31 8.31 37.13
C LYS A 475 -42.81 7.55 38.34
N ALA A 476 -42.10 7.65 39.47
CA ALA A 476 -42.65 7.18 40.73
C ALA A 476 -44.02 7.83 40.91
N GLY A 477 -45.06 7.04 40.82
CA GLY A 477 -46.41 7.54 40.99
C GLY A 477 -46.48 8.27 42.35
N VAL A 478 -46.82 9.55 42.32
CA VAL A 478 -47.24 10.23 43.53
C VAL A 478 -48.46 9.48 44.02
N ALA A 479 -48.22 8.61 45.03
CA ALA A 479 -49.34 8.01 45.74
C ALA A 479 -50.21 9.16 46.26
N SER A 480 -51.36 9.41 45.65
CA SER A 480 -52.36 10.33 46.20
C SER A 480 -52.59 9.93 47.65
N PRO A 481 -52.44 10.86 48.61
CA PRO A 481 -52.80 10.57 49.98
C PRO A 481 -54.28 10.14 50.00
N GLY A 482 -54.50 8.84 50.17
CA GLY A 482 -55.84 8.36 50.35
C GLY A 482 -56.48 9.02 51.55
N VAL A 483 -57.57 9.74 51.34
CA VAL A 483 -58.44 10.26 52.39
C VAL A 483 -58.87 9.06 53.28
N PRO A 484 -58.57 9.10 54.60
CA PRO A 484 -58.99 8.01 55.46
C PRO A 484 -60.54 7.93 55.45
N LYS A 485 -61.14 6.86 54.97
CA LYS A 485 -62.50 6.50 55.25
C LYS A 485 -62.56 5.97 56.67
N THR A 486 -63.13 6.76 57.58
CA THR A 486 -63.53 6.34 58.88
C THR A 486 -64.75 5.46 58.72
N GLY A 487 -64.67 4.21 59.18
CA GLY A 487 -65.84 3.35 59.31
C GLY A 487 -65.54 1.85 59.17
N ASP A 488 -65.39 1.24 60.32
CA ASP A 488 -65.88 -0.09 60.76
C ASP A 488 -65.11 -1.36 60.40
N ASP A 489 -64.69 -1.99 61.47
CA ASP A 489 -64.55 -3.38 61.89
C ASP A 489 -64.24 -4.49 60.88
N GLY A 490 -63.20 -5.23 61.20
CA GLY A 490 -63.04 -6.58 60.73
C GLY A 490 -61.64 -7.08 60.46
N GLN A 491 -61.19 -7.93 61.35
CA GLN A 491 -59.96 -8.72 61.35
C GLN A 491 -59.42 -9.14 59.95
N GLY A 492 -58.20 -8.95 59.69
CA GLY A 492 -57.55 -9.54 58.50
C GLY A 492 -56.08 -9.26 58.39
N ARG A 493 -55.31 -10.10 58.98
CA ARG A 493 -53.88 -10.47 58.73
C ARG A 493 -53.02 -9.52 57.87
N LEU A 494 -51.99 -8.96 58.53
CA LEU A 494 -50.81 -8.45 57.90
C LEU A 494 -50.19 -9.43 56.89
N VAL A 495 -50.00 -8.99 55.65
CA VAL A 495 -48.95 -9.48 54.78
C VAL A 495 -48.09 -8.29 54.48
N ALA A 496 -47.04 -8.15 55.27
CA ALA A 496 -45.89 -7.29 54.92
C ALA A 496 -45.08 -8.02 53.86
N ALA A 497 -45.10 -7.52 52.64
CA ALA A 497 -44.19 -7.95 51.60
C ALA A 497 -43.41 -6.72 51.12
N SER A 498 -42.20 -6.62 51.63
CA SER A 498 -40.95 -6.27 50.95
C SER A 498 -40.97 -5.08 49.97
N ALA A 499 -40.75 -3.88 50.54
CA ALA A 499 -40.15 -2.75 49.86
C ALA A 499 -38.88 -2.35 50.64
N LEU A 500 -37.87 -3.20 50.59
CA LEU A 500 -36.56 -2.91 51.22
C LEU A 500 -35.44 -3.58 50.37
N ALA A 501 -35.20 -3.06 49.19
CA ALA A 501 -34.05 -3.46 48.36
C ALA A 501 -33.54 -2.36 47.42
N ALA A 502 -33.69 -1.08 47.79
CA ALA A 502 -33.14 0.01 46.98
C ALA A 502 -32.48 1.13 47.81
N ALA A 503 -31.99 0.82 49.01
CA ALA A 503 -31.35 1.84 49.85
C ALA A 503 -30.08 1.38 50.54
N MET A 504 -29.21 0.60 49.87
CA MET A 504 -27.90 0.23 50.41
C MET A 504 -26.77 0.24 49.37
N MET A 505 -26.69 1.27 48.53
CA MET A 505 -25.50 1.54 47.72
C MET A 505 -25.14 3.03 47.64
N ALA A 506 -25.31 3.73 48.74
CA ALA A 506 -24.89 5.10 48.86
C ALA A 506 -24.37 5.43 50.25
N LEU A 507 -23.46 4.61 50.82
CA LEU A 507 -22.65 5.00 52.00
C LEU A 507 -21.46 4.03 52.14
N GLY A 508 -20.40 4.38 51.46
CA GLY A 508 -19.13 3.63 51.51
C GLY A 508 -17.95 4.49 51.14
N LEU A 509 -17.98 5.75 51.53
CA LEU A 509 -16.78 6.61 51.47
C LEU A 509 -16.75 7.49 52.72
N ALA A 510 -16.12 7.04 53.78
CA ALA A 510 -15.37 7.83 54.78
C ALA A 510 -14.99 6.93 55.93
N GLY A 511 -13.71 6.72 56.10
CA GLY A 511 -13.20 6.00 57.28
C GLY A 511 -11.72 5.64 57.13
N LYS A 512 -10.91 6.66 56.92
CA LYS A 512 -9.47 6.56 57.08
C LYS A 512 -9.15 6.87 58.54
N LEU A 513 -8.24 6.11 59.10
CA LEU A 513 -7.28 6.44 60.17
C LEU A 513 -7.29 5.52 61.40
N ALA A 514 -6.09 5.07 61.59
CA ALA A 514 -5.37 4.87 62.87
C ALA A 514 -5.52 3.49 63.53
N SER A 515 -4.48 2.89 63.62
CA SER A 515 -3.44 2.66 64.63
C SER A 515 -3.15 1.19 64.84
N ASP A 516 -1.93 0.92 64.58
CA ASP A 516 -0.87 0.55 65.54
C ASP A 516 -0.92 -0.83 66.23
N ASP A 517 0.20 -1.45 66.03
CA ASP A 517 1.05 -2.19 66.98
C ASP A 517 0.89 -3.71 67.19
N ARG A 518 2.01 -4.35 66.81
CA ARG A 518 2.70 -5.48 67.50
C ARG A 518 2.03 -6.87 67.45
N ILE A 519 2.75 -7.89 67.05
CA ILE A 519 3.85 -8.60 67.74
C ILE A 519 4.28 -9.85 66.94
N LEU A 520 5.59 -9.95 66.68
CA LEU A 520 6.48 -11.11 66.77
C LEU A 520 6.13 -12.52 66.25
N GLY A 521 7.10 -13.07 65.51
CA GLY A 521 7.37 -14.51 65.45
C GLY A 521 8.08 -14.94 64.17
N THR A 522 9.36 -14.72 64.04
CA THR A 522 10.53 -15.63 64.05
C THR A 522 10.48 -16.85 63.15
N GLY A 523 11.54 -17.00 62.34
CA GLY A 523 12.05 -18.22 61.69
C GLY A 523 12.67 -17.90 60.35
N GLU A 524 13.87 -17.45 60.28
CA GLU A 524 15.18 -18.08 60.06
C GLU A 524 15.06 -19.37 59.22
N VAL A 525 15.77 -19.49 58.06
CA VAL A 525 17.18 -19.86 57.95
C VAL A 525 17.62 -19.97 56.47
N ARG A 526 18.76 -19.28 56.15
CA ARG A 526 19.87 -19.66 55.25
C ARG A 526 19.56 -19.93 53.75
N GLY A 527 20.19 -19.31 52.81
CA GLY A 527 21.58 -18.86 52.71
C GLY A 527 22.37 -19.64 51.65
N ARG A 528 22.96 -18.95 50.73
CA ARG A 528 24.28 -19.11 50.08
C ARG A 528 24.20 -18.50 48.69
N GLU A 529 24.80 -17.33 48.48
CA GLU A 529 26.19 -17.09 48.02
C GLU A 529 26.51 -17.85 46.75
N ALA A 530 26.65 -17.10 45.67
CA ALA A 530 27.81 -16.40 45.13
C ALA A 530 28.77 -17.33 44.37
N THR A 531 29.09 -17.04 43.15
CA THR A 531 30.46 -16.66 42.81
C THR A 531 30.53 -16.26 41.30
N ARG A 532 31.11 -15.09 41.07
CA ARG A 532 31.77 -14.66 39.83
C ARG A 532 32.91 -15.60 39.48
N VAL A 533 33.16 -15.84 38.18
CA VAL A 533 34.53 -15.79 37.62
C VAL A 533 34.44 -15.32 36.18
N ALA A 534 35.24 -14.29 35.92
CA ALA A 534 35.66 -13.84 34.62
C ALA A 534 36.81 -14.73 34.11
N ASP A 535 37.02 -14.88 32.82
CA ASP A 535 38.23 -14.45 32.11
C ASP A 535 38.59 -15.32 30.92
N HIS A 536 39.08 -14.63 29.91
CA HIS A 536 40.07 -14.97 28.85
C HIS A 536 39.62 -15.86 27.67
N ALA A 537 39.52 -15.25 26.49
CA ALA A 537 40.56 -14.86 25.51
C ALA A 537 41.00 -15.99 24.58
N SER A 538 40.98 -15.63 23.29
CA SER A 538 41.83 -16.10 22.18
C SER A 538 41.46 -17.43 21.46
N SER A 539 40.91 -17.30 20.31
CA SER A 539 41.57 -17.56 19.01
C SER A 539 40.67 -17.11 17.86
#